data_1969704f13df6dd2b903cda365eb1a1c
#
_entry.id   1969704f13df6dd2b903cda365eb1a1c
#
_cell.length_a   1.000
_cell.length_b   1.000
_cell.length_c   1.000
_cell.angle_alpha   90.00
_cell.angle_beta   90.00
_cell.angle_gamma   90.00
#
_symmetry.space_group_name_H-M   'P 1'
#
loop_
_entity.id
_entity.type
_entity.pdbx_description
1 polymer ?
#
loop_
_entity_poly.entity_id
_entity_poly.type
_entity_poly.pdbx_seq_one_letter_code
_entity_poly.pdbx_strand_id
1 'polypeptide(L)'
;MGRAPGLASGDVMNQEQWTAVDQYLCDVLVASDPALDAATAARAAARLPSHDVSPNEGKLLHLLARMQGARAILEIGTLAGYSTIWLARALPPGGRLVTLEADPRHADLARANLARAGLAGIVDVRVGPALGTLPRLAAEGMGPFDFVFIDADKRNNPGYLEWSLKLSRPGTLIVADNVVRGGTVADPTTADPDAQGVRRFNALIAADPRLAATAIQTVGAKGWDGFALILVTAV
;
A
#
# COMPACT_ATOMS: atom_id res chain seq x y z
N MET A 1 8.18 -42.03 -9.87
CA MET A 1 8.93 -40.81 -9.58
C MET A 1 9.16 -40.09 -10.90
N GLY A 2 8.23 -39.21 -11.30
CA GLY A 2 8.33 -38.38 -12.52
C GLY A 2 9.22 -37.18 -12.23
N ARG A 3 10.30 -37.03 -13.01
CA ARG A 3 11.13 -35.80 -13.02
C ARG A 3 10.21 -34.64 -13.45
N ALA A 4 10.17 -33.58 -12.64
CA ALA A 4 9.65 -32.32 -13.09
C ALA A 4 10.39 -31.87 -14.35
N PRO A 5 9.70 -31.29 -15.38
CA PRO A 5 10.39 -30.79 -16.57
C PRO A 5 11.38 -29.71 -16.11
N GLY A 6 12.67 -29.93 -16.41
CA GLY A 6 13.72 -28.94 -16.15
C GLY A 6 13.40 -27.66 -16.94
N LEU A 7 13.44 -26.52 -16.28
CA LEU A 7 13.42 -25.22 -16.94
C LEU A 7 14.60 -25.19 -17.93
N ALA A 8 14.30 -25.00 -19.20
CA ALA A 8 15.29 -24.79 -20.23
C ALA A 8 16.12 -23.56 -19.89
N SER A 9 17.44 -23.68 -19.93
CA SER A 9 18.36 -22.57 -19.70
C SER A 9 18.13 -21.50 -20.78
N GLY A 10 17.50 -20.40 -20.41
CA GLY A 10 17.35 -19.24 -21.28
C GLY A 10 16.00 -18.50 -21.27
N ASP A 11 14.96 -19.04 -20.64
CA ASP A 11 13.68 -18.31 -20.59
C ASP A 11 13.74 -17.20 -19.55
N VAL A 12 14.01 -15.98 -20.02
CA VAL A 12 13.79 -14.77 -19.24
C VAL A 12 12.28 -14.69 -19.03
N MET A 13 11.82 -14.89 -17.79
CA MET A 13 10.42 -14.70 -17.42
C MET A 13 10.01 -13.29 -17.83
N ASN A 14 8.97 -13.17 -18.66
CA ASN A 14 8.52 -11.90 -19.21
C ASN A 14 7.20 -11.44 -18.59
N GLN A 15 6.82 -10.22 -18.89
CA GLN A 15 5.59 -9.59 -18.38
C GLN A 15 4.33 -10.40 -18.65
N GLU A 16 4.26 -11.11 -19.78
CA GLU A 16 3.09 -11.93 -20.14
C GLU A 16 2.92 -13.11 -19.19
N GLN A 17 4.03 -13.78 -18.84
CA GLN A 17 4.03 -14.90 -17.88
C GLN A 17 3.64 -14.43 -16.49
N TRP A 18 4.17 -13.29 -16.02
CA TRP A 18 3.80 -12.71 -14.73
C TRP A 18 2.31 -12.35 -14.68
N THR A 19 1.81 -11.74 -15.75
CA THR A 19 0.39 -11.39 -15.86
C THR A 19 -0.50 -12.64 -15.85
N ALA A 20 -0.13 -13.69 -16.58
CA ALA A 20 -0.88 -14.94 -16.61
C ALA A 20 -0.92 -15.65 -15.25
N VAL A 21 0.20 -15.64 -14.50
CA VAL A 21 0.25 -16.20 -13.15
C VAL A 21 -0.61 -15.38 -12.19
N ASP A 22 -0.52 -14.04 -12.23
CA ASP A 22 -1.37 -13.17 -11.40
C ASP A 22 -2.85 -13.39 -11.69
N GLN A 23 -3.23 -13.52 -12.97
CA GLN A 23 -4.62 -13.80 -13.35
C GLN A 23 -5.09 -15.13 -12.75
N TYR A 24 -4.30 -16.19 -12.90
CA TYR A 24 -4.61 -17.50 -12.30
C TYR A 24 -4.78 -17.41 -10.77
N LEU A 25 -3.85 -16.72 -10.08
CA LEU A 25 -3.92 -16.56 -8.63
C LEU A 25 -5.15 -15.74 -8.20
N CYS A 26 -5.47 -14.68 -8.95
CA CYS A 26 -6.68 -13.91 -8.72
C CYS A 26 -7.95 -14.76 -8.88
N ASP A 27 -8.04 -15.53 -9.96
CA ASP A 27 -9.21 -16.37 -10.24
C ASP A 27 -9.46 -17.43 -9.15
N VAL A 28 -8.38 -17.93 -8.53
CA VAL A 28 -8.45 -19.01 -7.53
C VAL A 28 -8.57 -18.47 -6.09
N LEU A 29 -7.87 -17.38 -5.75
CA LEU A 29 -7.69 -16.94 -4.37
C LEU A 29 -8.40 -15.63 -4.04
N VAL A 30 -8.72 -14.82 -5.03
CA VAL A 30 -9.37 -13.51 -4.84
C VAL A 30 -10.78 -13.56 -5.41
N ALA A 31 -11.77 -13.72 -4.53
CA ALA A 31 -13.16 -13.74 -4.97
C ALA A 31 -13.54 -12.42 -5.66
N SER A 32 -14.36 -12.52 -6.72
CA SER A 32 -14.96 -11.35 -7.37
C SER A 32 -15.75 -10.52 -6.35
N ASP A 33 -15.62 -9.21 -6.45
CA ASP A 33 -16.24 -8.26 -5.52
C ASP A 33 -16.82 -7.07 -6.29
N PRO A 34 -18.14 -6.92 -6.33
CA PRO A 34 -18.79 -5.86 -7.11
C PRO A 34 -18.37 -4.43 -6.71
N ALA A 35 -17.99 -4.20 -5.45
CA ALA A 35 -17.57 -2.88 -5.01
C ALA A 35 -16.15 -2.56 -5.47
N LEU A 36 -15.24 -3.54 -5.45
CA LEU A 36 -13.89 -3.41 -5.99
C LEU A 36 -13.89 -3.25 -7.51
N ASP A 37 -14.71 -4.04 -8.21
CA ASP A 37 -14.89 -3.93 -9.65
C ASP A 37 -15.44 -2.56 -10.04
N ALA A 38 -16.44 -2.05 -9.29
CA ALA A 38 -17.01 -0.73 -9.50
C ALA A 38 -15.98 0.39 -9.20
N ALA A 39 -15.11 0.24 -8.19
CA ALA A 39 -14.06 1.22 -7.90
C ALA A 39 -13.05 1.29 -9.05
N THR A 40 -12.63 0.14 -9.59
CA THR A 40 -11.74 0.06 -10.76
C THR A 40 -12.38 0.68 -12.00
N ALA A 41 -13.66 0.38 -12.27
CA ALA A 41 -14.40 0.96 -13.39
C ALA A 41 -14.57 2.48 -13.26
N ALA A 42 -14.89 2.97 -12.05
CA ALA A 42 -15.04 4.38 -11.77
C ALA A 42 -13.72 5.16 -11.95
N ARG A 43 -12.58 4.59 -11.50
CA ARG A 43 -11.24 5.14 -11.74
C ARG A 43 -10.96 5.27 -13.25
N ALA A 44 -11.23 4.20 -14.01
CA ALA A 44 -11.02 4.20 -15.46
C ALA A 44 -11.91 5.23 -16.17
N ALA A 45 -13.20 5.32 -15.80
CA ALA A 45 -14.15 6.31 -16.34
C ALA A 45 -13.72 7.75 -16.05
N ALA A 46 -13.15 8.00 -14.85
CA ALA A 46 -12.58 9.29 -14.47
C ALA A 46 -11.21 9.57 -15.12
N ARG A 47 -10.66 8.64 -15.90
CA ARG A 47 -9.33 8.72 -16.54
C ARG A 47 -8.19 8.96 -15.54
N LEU A 48 -8.33 8.44 -14.33
CA LEU A 48 -7.26 8.49 -13.34
C LEU A 48 -6.16 7.45 -13.67
N PRO A 49 -4.92 7.68 -13.22
CA PRO A 49 -3.82 6.74 -13.42
C PRO A 49 -4.14 5.34 -12.89
N SER A 50 -3.60 4.29 -13.52
CA SER A 50 -3.74 2.92 -13.07
C SER A 50 -2.70 2.58 -11.99
N HIS A 51 -2.74 3.32 -10.88
CA HIS A 51 -1.82 3.17 -9.75
C HIS A 51 -2.43 2.39 -8.59
N ASP A 52 -3.66 1.85 -8.73
CA ASP A 52 -4.22 0.96 -7.71
C ASP A 52 -3.28 -0.24 -7.50
N VAL A 53 -3.22 -0.76 -6.29
CA VAL A 53 -2.58 -2.06 -6.01
C VAL A 53 -3.26 -3.18 -6.83
N SER A 54 -2.53 -4.26 -7.11
CA SER A 54 -3.13 -5.44 -7.74
C SER A 54 -4.16 -6.11 -6.81
N PRO A 55 -5.10 -6.91 -7.33
CA PRO A 55 -6.05 -7.65 -6.49
C PRO A 55 -5.35 -8.55 -5.46
N ASN A 56 -4.26 -9.22 -5.84
CA ASN A 56 -3.44 -10.05 -4.96
C ASN A 56 -2.82 -9.22 -3.83
N GLU A 57 -2.31 -8.05 -4.15
CA GLU A 57 -1.70 -7.14 -3.18
C GLU A 57 -2.75 -6.51 -2.25
N GLY A 58 -3.91 -6.10 -2.79
CA GLY A 58 -5.04 -5.66 -1.97
C GLY A 58 -5.49 -6.73 -0.98
N LYS A 59 -5.54 -8.00 -1.43
CA LYS A 59 -5.81 -9.15 -0.57
C LYS A 59 -4.73 -9.37 0.49
N LEU A 60 -3.46 -9.19 0.12
CA LEU A 60 -2.34 -9.27 1.06
C LEU A 60 -2.46 -8.19 2.15
N LEU A 61 -2.72 -6.94 1.79
CA LEU A 61 -2.93 -5.85 2.74
C LEU A 61 -4.07 -6.16 3.72
N HIS A 62 -5.19 -6.68 3.20
CA HIS A 62 -6.31 -7.14 4.02
C HIS A 62 -5.89 -8.22 5.01
N LEU A 63 -5.16 -9.24 4.57
CA LEU A 63 -4.70 -10.34 5.42
C LEU A 63 -3.72 -9.85 6.49
N LEU A 64 -2.75 -9.00 6.12
CA LEU A 64 -1.79 -8.42 7.06
C LEU A 64 -2.50 -7.59 8.14
N ALA A 65 -3.45 -6.73 7.77
CA ALA A 65 -4.21 -5.93 8.72
C ALA A 65 -5.05 -6.82 9.68
N ARG A 66 -5.62 -7.92 9.15
CA ARG A 66 -6.34 -8.90 9.98
C ARG A 66 -5.43 -9.68 10.92
N MET A 67 -4.28 -10.16 10.44
CA MET A 67 -3.28 -10.88 11.25
C MET A 67 -2.74 -9.99 12.36
N GLN A 68 -2.55 -8.70 12.07
CA GLN A 68 -2.16 -7.67 13.04
C GLN A 68 -3.26 -7.39 14.09
N GLY A 69 -4.51 -7.77 13.82
CA GLY A 69 -5.65 -7.40 14.65
C GLY A 69 -5.92 -5.89 14.62
N ALA A 70 -5.62 -5.23 13.52
CA ALA A 70 -5.70 -3.77 13.40
C ALA A 70 -7.11 -3.25 13.68
N ARG A 71 -7.21 -2.23 14.53
CA ARG A 71 -8.44 -1.50 14.86
C ARG A 71 -8.38 -0.04 14.40
N ALA A 72 -7.18 0.49 14.20
CA ALA A 72 -6.93 1.83 13.69
C ALA A 72 -5.90 1.73 12.55
N ILE A 73 -6.31 2.12 11.34
CA ILE A 73 -5.48 2.07 10.13
C ILE A 73 -5.27 3.48 9.62
N LEU A 74 -4.03 3.79 9.23
CA LEU A 74 -3.66 4.98 8.47
C LEU A 74 -3.23 4.57 7.07
N GLU A 75 -3.79 5.21 6.06
CA GLU A 75 -3.37 5.07 4.67
C GLU A 75 -2.89 6.41 4.14
N ILE A 76 -1.73 6.43 3.47
CA ILE A 76 -1.13 7.61 2.85
C ILE A 76 -1.12 7.39 1.34
N GLY A 77 -2.07 8.02 0.65
CA GLY A 77 -2.43 7.80 -0.75
C GLY A 77 -3.71 6.98 -0.88
N THR A 78 -4.77 7.60 -1.43
CA THR A 78 -6.12 7.01 -1.53
C THR A 78 -6.49 6.68 -2.97
N LEU A 79 -6.15 7.58 -3.91
CA LEU A 79 -6.59 7.55 -5.31
C LEU A 79 -8.12 7.36 -5.39
N ALA A 80 -8.59 6.24 -5.95
CA ALA A 80 -10.01 5.90 -6.07
C ALA A 80 -10.55 5.05 -4.90
N GLY A 81 -9.72 4.76 -3.87
CA GLY A 81 -10.10 4.02 -2.67
C GLY A 81 -10.07 2.51 -2.80
N TYR A 82 -9.39 1.94 -3.79
CA TYR A 82 -9.33 0.50 -4.00
C TYR A 82 -8.64 -0.23 -2.83
N SER A 83 -7.42 0.16 -2.48
CA SER A 83 -6.69 -0.34 -1.30
C SER A 83 -7.42 -0.01 0.00
N THR A 84 -8.04 1.18 0.07
CA THR A 84 -8.84 1.62 1.21
C THR A 84 -9.99 0.65 1.49
N ILE A 85 -10.70 0.16 0.45
CA ILE A 85 -11.78 -0.84 0.59
C ILE A 85 -11.23 -2.14 1.19
N TRP A 86 -10.09 -2.63 0.70
CA TRP A 86 -9.44 -3.85 1.23
C TRP A 86 -9.07 -3.71 2.70
N LEU A 87 -8.43 -2.60 3.05
CA LEU A 87 -7.99 -2.30 4.40
C LEU A 87 -9.17 -2.09 5.36
N ALA A 88 -10.19 -1.32 4.95
CA ALA A 88 -11.35 -1.07 5.79
C ALA A 88 -12.16 -2.33 6.11
N ARG A 89 -12.23 -3.28 5.17
CA ARG A 89 -12.87 -4.59 5.37
C ARG A 89 -12.09 -5.52 6.30
N ALA A 90 -10.85 -5.22 6.60
CA ALA A 90 -10.07 -5.95 7.59
C ALA A 90 -10.43 -5.57 9.02
N LEU A 91 -11.01 -4.40 9.22
CA LEU A 91 -11.32 -3.84 10.53
C LEU A 91 -12.43 -4.63 11.25
N PRO A 92 -12.29 -4.88 12.55
CA PRO A 92 -13.37 -5.41 13.38
C PRO A 92 -14.42 -4.33 13.65
N PRO A 93 -15.60 -4.69 14.20
CA PRO A 93 -16.59 -3.71 14.66
C PRO A 93 -15.97 -2.67 15.59
N GLY A 94 -16.28 -1.39 15.33
CA GLY A 94 -15.69 -0.25 16.04
C GLY A 94 -14.27 0.12 15.63
N GLY A 95 -13.71 -0.54 14.59
CA GLY A 95 -12.45 -0.12 13.96
C GLY A 95 -12.64 1.12 13.07
N ARG A 96 -11.54 1.82 12.79
CA ARG A 96 -11.54 3.04 11.97
C ARG A 96 -10.34 3.04 11.01
N LEU A 97 -10.53 3.68 9.87
CA LEU A 97 -9.47 3.95 8.90
C LEU A 97 -9.43 5.44 8.57
N VAL A 98 -8.25 6.03 8.57
CA VAL A 98 -8.01 7.38 8.05
C VAL A 98 -7.17 7.23 6.79
N THR A 99 -7.60 7.85 5.69
CA THR A 99 -6.85 7.86 4.43
C THR A 99 -6.61 9.29 3.95
N LEU A 100 -5.42 9.53 3.42
CA LEU A 100 -4.96 10.85 3.01
C LEU A 100 -4.86 10.94 1.49
N GLU A 101 -5.51 11.93 0.89
CA GLU A 101 -5.49 12.17 -0.55
C GLU A 101 -5.20 13.66 -0.84
N ALA A 102 -4.25 13.89 -1.73
CA ALA A 102 -3.86 15.25 -2.07
C ALA A 102 -4.81 15.93 -3.07
N ASP A 103 -5.37 15.17 -4.02
CA ASP A 103 -6.28 15.69 -5.05
C ASP A 103 -7.75 15.56 -4.58
N PRO A 104 -8.49 16.67 -4.45
CA PRO A 104 -9.89 16.63 -4.02
C PRO A 104 -10.80 15.82 -4.97
N ARG A 105 -10.48 15.74 -6.27
CA ARG A 105 -11.27 14.96 -7.24
C ARG A 105 -11.10 13.46 -7.00
N HIS A 106 -9.88 13.02 -6.66
CA HIS A 106 -9.61 11.63 -6.27
C HIS A 106 -10.35 11.30 -4.97
N ALA A 107 -10.27 12.18 -3.98
CA ALA A 107 -10.95 12.02 -2.70
C ALA A 107 -12.48 11.91 -2.86
N ASP A 108 -13.08 12.71 -3.73
CA ASP A 108 -14.53 12.65 -3.99
C ASP A 108 -14.93 11.33 -4.64
N LEU A 109 -14.12 10.84 -5.60
CA LEU A 109 -14.32 9.53 -6.21
C LEU A 109 -14.16 8.40 -5.18
N ALA A 110 -13.13 8.49 -4.34
CA ALA A 110 -12.92 7.51 -3.26
C ALA A 110 -14.10 7.48 -2.29
N ARG A 111 -14.62 8.64 -1.86
CA ARG A 111 -15.82 8.71 -1.00
C ARG A 111 -17.03 8.04 -1.64
N ALA A 112 -17.26 8.25 -2.94
CA ALA A 112 -18.35 7.61 -3.66
C ALA A 112 -18.18 6.08 -3.72
N ASN A 113 -16.97 5.58 -3.96
CA ASN A 113 -16.66 4.16 -3.97
C ASN A 113 -16.78 3.52 -2.58
N LEU A 114 -16.32 4.20 -1.54
CA LEU A 114 -16.45 3.79 -0.15
C LEU A 114 -17.91 3.73 0.31
N ALA A 115 -18.73 4.69 -0.10
CA ALA A 115 -20.17 4.67 0.16
C ALA A 115 -20.85 3.47 -0.53
N ARG A 116 -20.49 3.20 -1.80
CA ARG A 116 -20.98 2.02 -2.54
C ARG A 116 -20.57 0.71 -1.88
N ALA A 117 -19.37 0.67 -1.28
CA ALA A 117 -18.87 -0.48 -0.54
C ALA A 117 -19.45 -0.62 0.88
N GLY A 118 -20.30 0.33 1.34
CA GLY A 118 -20.86 0.35 2.69
C GLY A 118 -19.87 0.73 3.79
N LEU A 119 -18.77 1.42 3.44
CA LEU A 119 -17.64 1.70 4.35
C LEU A 119 -17.54 3.18 4.78
N ALA A 120 -18.45 4.04 4.31
CA ALA A 120 -18.39 5.48 4.60
C ALA A 120 -18.44 5.84 6.10
N GLY A 121 -19.03 4.97 6.92
CA GLY A 121 -19.16 5.20 8.37
C GLY A 121 -17.90 4.89 9.18
N ILE A 122 -16.91 4.21 8.59
CA ILE A 122 -15.67 3.78 9.27
C ILE A 122 -14.39 4.31 8.62
N VAL A 123 -14.52 4.98 7.47
CA VAL A 123 -13.39 5.56 6.72
C VAL A 123 -13.49 7.08 6.71
N ASP A 124 -12.44 7.75 7.18
CA ASP A 124 -12.29 9.21 7.14
C ASP A 124 -11.29 9.59 6.03
N VAL A 125 -11.80 10.23 4.97
CA VAL A 125 -10.99 10.68 3.83
C VAL A 125 -10.57 12.13 4.04
N ARG A 126 -9.31 12.36 4.34
CA ARG A 126 -8.70 13.68 4.58
C ARG A 126 -8.05 14.22 3.31
N VAL A 127 -8.46 15.41 2.90
CA VAL A 127 -7.95 16.06 1.67
C VAL A 127 -6.81 17.01 1.99
N GLY A 128 -5.74 16.91 1.23
CA GLY A 128 -4.57 17.77 1.28
C GLY A 128 -3.25 17.00 1.21
N PRO A 129 -2.12 17.69 0.95
CA PRO A 129 -0.80 17.07 0.96
C PRO A 129 -0.55 16.34 2.28
N ALA A 130 -0.13 15.07 2.20
CA ALA A 130 -0.04 14.21 3.38
C ALA A 130 0.89 14.78 4.45
N LEU A 131 2.06 15.36 4.07
CA LEU A 131 2.97 16.01 5.03
C LEU A 131 2.37 17.25 5.73
N GLY A 132 1.32 17.84 5.17
CA GLY A 132 0.54 18.89 5.83
C GLY A 132 -0.63 18.37 6.66
N THR A 133 -1.13 17.17 6.35
CA THR A 133 -2.28 16.55 7.02
C THR A 133 -1.86 15.71 8.23
N LEU A 134 -0.75 14.98 8.15
CA LEU A 134 -0.22 14.15 9.23
C LEU A 134 0.01 14.91 10.55
N PRO A 135 0.60 16.14 10.56
CA PRO A 135 0.69 16.95 11.77
C PRO A 135 -0.66 17.26 12.41
N ARG A 136 -1.70 17.48 11.59
CA ARG A 136 -3.06 17.76 12.09
C ARG A 136 -3.67 16.53 12.75
N LEU A 137 -3.48 15.34 12.16
CA LEU A 137 -3.93 14.09 12.79
C LEU A 137 -3.30 13.90 14.17
N ALA A 138 -2.00 14.20 14.30
CA ALA A 138 -1.31 14.15 15.59
C ALA A 138 -1.89 15.16 16.59
N ALA A 139 -2.15 16.39 16.17
CA ALA A 139 -2.75 17.42 17.00
C ALA A 139 -4.20 17.09 17.41
N GLU A 140 -4.94 16.36 16.57
CA GLU A 140 -6.29 15.86 16.83
C GLU A 140 -6.30 14.61 17.73
N GLY A 141 -5.14 14.05 18.10
CA GLY A 141 -5.02 12.83 18.90
C GLY A 141 -5.48 11.57 18.14
N MET A 142 -5.36 11.55 16.81
CA MET A 142 -5.87 10.47 15.97
C MET A 142 -5.04 9.17 16.00
N GLY A 143 -3.92 9.14 16.68
CA GLY A 143 -3.10 7.96 16.90
C GLY A 143 -3.38 7.28 18.25
N PRO A 144 -2.62 6.23 18.61
CA PRO A 144 -1.72 5.50 17.72
C PRO A 144 -2.49 4.61 16.73
N PHE A 145 -1.90 4.40 15.56
CA PHE A 145 -2.40 3.45 14.56
C PHE A 145 -1.75 2.08 14.75
N ASP A 146 -2.50 1.03 14.43
CA ASP A 146 -2.04 -0.37 14.50
C ASP A 146 -1.38 -0.80 13.18
N PHE A 147 -1.84 -0.21 12.08
CA PHE A 147 -1.39 -0.51 10.73
C PHE A 147 -1.28 0.79 9.94
N VAL A 148 -0.18 0.94 9.21
CA VAL A 148 0.05 2.08 8.32
C VAL A 148 0.36 1.56 6.93
N PHE A 149 -0.32 2.07 5.90
CA PHE A 149 -0.01 1.80 4.50
C PHE A 149 0.47 3.08 3.82
N ILE A 150 1.65 3.04 3.18
CA ILE A 150 2.26 4.17 2.50
C ILE A 150 2.32 3.87 1.00
N ASP A 151 1.44 4.52 0.23
CA ASP A 151 1.38 4.41 -1.23
C ASP A 151 1.09 5.76 -1.88
N ALA A 152 1.91 6.75 -1.56
CA ALA A 152 1.90 8.08 -2.18
C ALA A 152 3.20 8.33 -2.98
N ASP A 153 3.57 9.58 -3.22
CA ASP A 153 4.76 9.96 -3.95
C ASP A 153 6.05 9.56 -3.19
N LYS A 154 6.90 8.78 -3.84
CA LYS A 154 8.00 8.06 -3.18
C LYS A 154 9.14 8.98 -2.71
N ARG A 155 9.30 10.17 -3.33
CA ARG A 155 10.26 11.18 -2.88
C ARG A 155 10.03 11.65 -1.45
N ASN A 156 8.79 11.59 -0.97
CA ASN A 156 8.38 11.99 0.37
C ASN A 156 8.30 10.83 1.38
N ASN A 157 8.62 9.58 0.99
CA ASN A 157 8.64 8.43 1.89
C ASN A 157 9.42 8.66 3.19
N PRO A 158 10.58 9.37 3.21
CA PRO A 158 11.26 9.70 4.47
C PRO A 158 10.38 10.46 5.46
N GLY A 159 9.67 11.48 4.98
CA GLY A 159 8.76 12.26 5.82
C GLY A 159 7.51 11.45 6.24
N TYR A 160 7.03 10.56 5.37
CA TYR A 160 5.92 9.65 5.71
C TYR A 160 6.33 8.66 6.80
N LEU A 161 7.56 8.12 6.75
CA LEU A 161 8.09 7.27 7.81
C LEU A 161 8.15 8.01 9.16
N GLU A 162 8.73 9.22 9.16
CA GLU A 162 8.86 10.03 10.37
C GLU A 162 7.52 10.27 11.05
N TRP A 163 6.50 10.65 10.28
CA TRP A 163 5.15 10.86 10.82
C TRP A 163 4.44 9.56 11.19
N SER A 164 4.64 8.50 10.42
CA SER A 164 4.10 7.19 10.75
C SER A 164 4.61 6.73 12.11
N LEU A 165 5.90 6.91 12.40
CA LEU A 165 6.47 6.57 13.70
C LEU A 165 5.88 7.40 14.85
N LYS A 166 5.67 8.71 14.66
CA LYS A 166 5.03 9.58 15.67
C LYS A 166 3.58 9.19 15.96
N LEU A 167 2.91 8.56 15.00
CA LEU A 167 1.52 8.13 15.09
C LEU A 167 1.38 6.62 15.36
N SER A 168 2.48 5.93 15.65
CA SER A 168 2.56 4.50 15.92
C SER A 168 2.75 4.18 17.39
N ARG A 169 2.69 2.90 17.70
CA ARG A 169 3.04 2.29 18.99
C ARG A 169 3.88 1.03 18.77
N PRO A 170 4.54 0.48 19.78
CA PRO A 170 5.14 -0.84 19.66
C PRO A 170 4.11 -1.86 19.18
N GLY A 171 4.49 -2.65 18.19
CA GLY A 171 3.61 -3.60 17.50
C GLY A 171 2.92 -3.03 16.25
N THR A 172 3.00 -1.73 15.94
CA THR A 172 2.47 -1.20 14.66
C THR A 172 3.22 -1.81 13.48
N LEU A 173 2.46 -2.26 12.48
CA LEU A 173 2.99 -2.70 11.19
C LEU A 173 2.85 -1.56 10.16
N ILE A 174 3.95 -1.17 9.55
CA ILE A 174 3.99 -0.21 8.44
C ILE A 174 4.32 -1.00 7.17
N VAL A 175 3.50 -0.83 6.14
CA VAL A 175 3.72 -1.37 4.79
C VAL A 175 3.96 -0.19 3.85
N ALA A 176 5.06 -0.20 3.10
CA ALA A 176 5.35 0.82 2.10
C ALA A 176 5.48 0.17 0.72
N ASP A 177 4.68 0.64 -0.23
CA ASP A 177 4.64 0.10 -1.59
C ASP A 177 5.68 0.77 -2.51
N ASN A 178 5.99 0.07 -3.62
CA ASN A 178 6.87 0.46 -4.71
C ASN A 178 8.30 0.83 -4.26
N VAL A 179 8.90 -0.02 -3.46
CA VAL A 179 10.25 0.19 -2.91
C VAL A 179 11.37 -0.39 -3.78
N VAL A 180 11.06 -1.04 -4.90
CA VAL A 180 12.03 -1.62 -5.85
C VAL A 180 12.20 -0.75 -7.09
N ARG A 181 11.12 -0.13 -7.59
CA ARG A 181 11.17 0.84 -8.69
C ARG A 181 11.81 0.28 -9.96
N GLY A 182 11.41 -0.96 -10.36
CA GLY A 182 12.02 -1.63 -11.51
C GLY A 182 13.54 -1.81 -11.39
N GLY A 183 14.05 -1.94 -10.17
CA GLY A 183 15.46 -2.12 -9.88
C GLY A 183 16.29 -0.84 -9.73
N THR A 184 15.75 0.35 -10.10
CA THR A 184 16.50 1.63 -10.02
C THR A 184 16.92 1.99 -8.59
N VAL A 185 16.24 1.44 -7.58
CA VAL A 185 16.65 1.61 -6.17
C VAL A 185 18.05 1.05 -5.87
N ALA A 186 18.52 0.07 -6.64
CA ALA A 186 19.85 -0.52 -6.46
C ALA A 186 20.99 0.36 -7.01
N ASP A 187 20.70 1.28 -7.94
CA ASP A 187 21.68 2.18 -8.52
C ASP A 187 21.96 3.38 -7.57
N PRO A 188 23.18 3.48 -6.99
CA PRO A 188 23.52 4.60 -6.12
C PRO A 188 23.65 5.95 -6.86
N THR A 189 23.74 5.91 -8.20
CA THR A 189 23.90 7.11 -9.05
C THR A 189 22.60 7.55 -9.70
N THR A 190 21.48 6.88 -9.43
CA THR A 190 20.19 7.17 -10.04
C THR A 190 19.80 8.64 -9.88
N ALA A 191 19.37 9.28 -10.97
CA ALA A 191 18.81 10.63 -10.95
C ALA A 191 17.30 10.66 -10.69
N ASP A 192 16.63 9.49 -10.64
CA ASP A 192 15.20 9.38 -10.36
C ASP A 192 14.90 9.83 -8.90
N PRO A 193 14.16 10.94 -8.71
CA PRO A 193 13.89 11.47 -7.37
C PRO A 193 13.06 10.52 -6.51
N ASP A 194 12.23 9.67 -7.10
CA ASP A 194 11.43 8.70 -6.37
C ASP A 194 12.30 7.52 -5.90
N ALA A 195 13.21 7.01 -6.75
CA ALA A 195 14.19 6.01 -6.34
C ALA A 195 15.12 6.54 -5.24
N GLN A 196 15.57 7.80 -5.35
CA GLN A 196 16.34 8.47 -4.29
C GLN A 196 15.54 8.60 -2.99
N GLY A 197 14.23 8.89 -3.07
CA GLY A 197 13.34 8.93 -1.92
C GLY A 197 13.26 7.58 -1.20
N VAL A 198 13.08 6.49 -1.97
CA VAL A 198 13.08 5.12 -1.43
C VAL A 198 14.44 4.76 -0.81
N ARG A 199 15.56 5.12 -1.45
CA ARG A 199 16.90 4.87 -0.87
C ARG A 199 17.09 5.57 0.47
N ARG A 200 16.67 6.83 0.59
CA ARG A 200 16.71 7.57 1.87
C ARG A 200 15.78 6.94 2.91
N PHE A 201 14.59 6.53 2.52
CA PHE A 201 13.64 5.82 3.37
C PHE A 201 14.25 4.52 3.92
N ASN A 202 14.85 3.69 3.07
CA ASN A 202 15.51 2.45 3.49
C ASN A 202 16.69 2.71 4.44
N ALA A 203 17.49 3.77 4.19
CA ALA A 203 18.58 4.16 5.07
C ALA A 203 18.10 4.60 6.46
N LEU A 204 16.99 5.33 6.54
CA LEU A 204 16.37 5.72 7.81
C LEU A 204 15.88 4.51 8.59
N ILE A 205 15.21 3.56 7.93
CA ILE A 205 14.75 2.32 8.55
C ILE A 205 15.95 1.52 9.11
N ALA A 206 17.00 1.36 8.32
CA ALA A 206 18.18 0.61 8.73
C ALA A 206 18.94 1.24 9.91
N ALA A 207 18.84 2.56 10.05
CA ALA A 207 19.50 3.31 11.14
C ALA A 207 18.68 3.39 12.42
N ASP A 208 17.39 3.08 12.40
CA ASP A 208 16.49 3.23 13.55
C ASP A 208 16.39 1.91 14.33
N PRO A 209 16.95 1.82 15.55
CA PRO A 209 16.94 0.58 16.35
C PRO A 209 15.55 0.19 16.85
N ARG A 210 14.55 1.06 16.69
CA ARG A 210 13.16 0.77 17.04
C ARG A 210 12.42 -0.02 15.98
N LEU A 211 13.06 -0.29 14.82
CA LEU A 211 12.43 -0.90 13.67
C LEU A 211 13.03 -2.27 13.36
N ALA A 212 12.17 -3.24 13.12
CA ALA A 212 12.54 -4.51 12.48
C ALA A 212 11.88 -4.53 11.09
N ALA A 213 12.68 -4.63 10.03
CA ALA A 213 12.16 -4.47 8.69
C ALA A 213 12.77 -5.45 7.67
N THR A 214 12.00 -5.69 6.60
CA THR A 214 12.45 -6.34 5.38
C THR A 214 11.74 -5.75 4.17
N ALA A 215 12.24 -6.02 2.97
CA ALA A 215 11.55 -5.70 1.73
C ALA A 215 11.51 -6.94 0.83
N ILE A 216 10.40 -7.09 0.10
CA ILE A 216 10.16 -8.21 -0.81
C ILE A 216 10.00 -7.65 -2.22
N GLN A 217 10.76 -8.20 -3.16
CA GLN A 217 10.56 -7.96 -4.59
C GLN A 217 9.36 -8.76 -5.06
N THR A 218 8.54 -8.16 -5.92
CA THR A 218 7.38 -8.80 -6.53
C THR A 218 7.40 -8.62 -8.03
N VAL A 219 6.92 -9.62 -8.74
CA VAL A 219 6.62 -9.54 -10.17
C VAL A 219 5.15 -9.89 -10.35
N GLY A 220 4.47 -9.25 -11.31
CA GLY A 220 3.05 -9.50 -11.54
C GLY A 220 2.50 -8.68 -12.69
N ALA A 221 1.18 -8.58 -12.77
CA ALA A 221 0.49 -7.80 -13.80
C ALA A 221 0.89 -6.31 -13.80
N LYS A 222 1.40 -5.80 -12.68
CA LYS A 222 1.90 -4.42 -12.52
C LYS A 222 3.41 -4.27 -12.84
N GLY A 223 4.06 -5.33 -13.27
CA GLY A 223 5.50 -5.32 -13.56
C GLY A 223 6.36 -5.80 -12.40
N TRP A 224 7.59 -5.31 -12.34
CA TRP A 224 8.55 -5.60 -11.29
C TRP A 224 8.66 -4.43 -10.33
N ASP A 225 8.21 -4.64 -9.11
CA ASP A 225 8.39 -3.71 -8.00
C ASP A 225 8.53 -4.49 -6.68
N GLY A 226 7.93 -4.03 -5.61
CA GLY A 226 7.93 -4.67 -4.30
C GLY A 226 7.53 -3.72 -3.19
N PHE A 227 7.42 -4.28 -2.00
CA PHE A 227 6.99 -3.54 -0.81
C PHE A 227 7.92 -3.82 0.39
N ALA A 228 7.98 -2.87 1.30
CA ALA A 228 8.65 -3.03 2.59
C ALA A 228 7.64 -3.34 3.69
N LEU A 229 8.02 -4.23 4.61
CA LEU A 229 7.33 -4.52 5.87
C LEU A 229 8.19 -4.02 7.02
N ILE A 230 7.64 -3.18 7.88
CA ILE A 230 8.35 -2.53 8.97
C ILE A 230 7.52 -2.70 10.25
N LEU A 231 8.07 -3.41 11.22
CA LEU A 231 7.48 -3.56 12.54
C LEU A 231 8.11 -2.54 13.49
N VAL A 232 7.29 -1.74 14.14
CA VAL A 232 7.73 -0.85 15.23
C VAL A 232 7.88 -1.69 16.49
N THR A 233 9.11 -1.83 17.00
CA THR A 233 9.43 -2.67 18.17
C THR A 233 9.51 -1.86 19.46
N ALA A 234 9.81 -0.57 19.34
CA ALA A 234 9.86 0.40 20.46
C ALA A 234 9.42 1.80 19.99
N VAL A 235 9.16 2.72 20.89
CA VAL A 235 8.84 4.14 20.64
C VAL A 235 9.69 5.05 21.50
#